data_a7721acb16ac7fe707aea60015779a91
#
_entry.id   a7721acb16ac7fe707aea60015779a91
#
_cell.length_a   1.000
_cell.length_b   1.000
_cell.length_c   1.000
_cell.angle_alpha   90.00
_cell.angle_beta   90.00
_cell.angle_gamma   90.00
#
_symmetry.space_group_name_H-M   'P 1'
#
loop_
_entity.id
_entity.type
_entity.pdbx_description
1 polymer ?
#
loop_
_entity_poly.entity_id
_entity_poly.type
_entity_poly.pdbx_seq_one_letter_code
_entity_poly.pdbx_strand_id
1 'polypeptide(L)'
;MEKKTLKQRIKENPGLKQAVHRFIMHPVKTRPNWWIRLFDFIYLKRGKGSVIYRSVRKDLPPFNRFSLGKYSVVEDFSCLNNAVGDLTIGDYTRIGLRNTIIGPINIGNHVNLAQNVTVTGLNHNYQDAEKMIDEQGVSTLPVVIEDDVWVGANSVILPGVTLGKHCVVAAGSVVS
;
A
#
# COMPACT_ATOMS: atom_id res chain seq x y z
N MET A 1 -18.20 5.56 30.74
CA MET A 1 -18.51 5.38 29.29
C MET A 1 -17.36 5.98 28.48
N GLU A 2 -16.56 5.15 27.85
CA GLU A 2 -15.46 5.62 27.00
C GLU A 2 -15.99 6.36 25.77
N LYS A 3 -15.49 7.57 25.53
CA LYS A 3 -15.90 8.36 24.36
C LYS A 3 -15.35 7.72 23.09
N LYS A 4 -16.22 7.17 22.25
CA LYS A 4 -15.84 6.62 20.94
C LYS A 4 -15.06 7.65 20.13
N THR A 5 -13.93 7.23 19.57
CA THR A 5 -13.12 8.06 18.67
C THR A 5 -13.89 8.39 17.39
N LEU A 6 -13.54 9.48 16.71
CA LEU A 6 -14.15 9.87 15.43
C LEU A 6 -14.07 8.73 14.40
N LYS A 7 -12.92 8.02 14.35
CA LYS A 7 -12.71 6.87 13.45
C LYS A 7 -13.71 5.73 13.74
N GLN A 8 -14.00 5.45 15.01
CA GLN A 8 -15.00 4.44 15.40
C GLN A 8 -16.42 4.86 14.98
N ARG A 9 -16.80 6.13 15.22
CA ARG A 9 -18.12 6.66 14.81
C ARG A 9 -18.35 6.59 13.30
N ILE A 10 -17.30 6.90 12.50
CA ILE A 10 -17.38 6.80 11.04
C ILE A 10 -17.54 5.34 10.60
N LYS A 11 -16.83 4.39 11.21
CA LYS A 11 -16.93 2.97 10.87
C LYS A 11 -18.31 2.38 11.16
N GLU A 12 -18.95 2.80 12.25
CA GLU A 12 -20.25 2.29 12.72
C GLU A 12 -21.44 2.89 11.96
N ASN A 13 -21.27 4.01 11.26
CA ASN A 13 -22.36 4.67 10.52
C ASN A 13 -22.09 4.57 9.00
N PRO A 14 -22.82 3.68 8.27
CA PRO A 14 -22.62 3.47 6.84
C PRO A 14 -22.79 4.73 5.99
N GLY A 15 -23.79 5.57 6.31
CA GLY A 15 -24.04 6.83 5.61
C GLY A 15 -22.89 7.83 5.79
N LEU A 16 -22.42 7.99 7.03
CA LEU A 16 -21.29 8.84 7.33
C LEU A 16 -19.98 8.31 6.68
N LYS A 17 -19.77 7.00 6.71
CA LYS A 17 -18.64 6.35 6.03
C LYS A 17 -18.65 6.65 4.53
N GLN A 18 -19.81 6.53 3.88
CA GLN A 18 -19.96 6.79 2.46
C GLN A 18 -19.75 8.28 2.12
N ALA A 19 -20.28 9.19 2.93
CA ALA A 19 -20.09 10.64 2.76
C ALA A 19 -18.60 11.03 2.89
N VAL A 20 -17.92 10.53 3.93
CA VAL A 20 -16.48 10.77 4.14
C VAL A 20 -15.67 10.16 2.99
N HIS A 21 -16.01 8.96 2.53
CA HIS A 21 -15.34 8.33 1.40
C HIS A 21 -15.47 9.16 0.12
N ARG A 22 -16.68 9.63 -0.23
CA ARG A 22 -16.93 10.48 -1.41
C ARG A 22 -16.19 11.83 -1.33
N PHE A 23 -16.06 12.38 -0.14
CA PHE A 23 -15.33 13.63 0.08
C PHE A 23 -13.82 13.46 -0.14
N ILE A 24 -13.25 12.33 0.27
CA ILE A 24 -11.81 12.06 0.20
C ILE A 24 -11.41 11.46 -1.15
N MET A 25 -12.17 10.47 -1.64
CA MET A 25 -11.84 9.71 -2.85
C MET A 25 -12.55 10.27 -4.07
N HIS A 26 -11.87 10.26 -5.19
CA HIS A 26 -12.50 10.57 -6.47
C HIS A 26 -13.52 9.48 -6.82
N PRO A 27 -14.73 9.83 -7.30
CA PRO A 27 -15.81 8.86 -7.49
C PRO A 27 -15.52 7.76 -8.53
N VAL A 28 -14.64 8.03 -9.50
CA VAL A 28 -14.29 7.09 -10.58
C VAL A 28 -12.83 6.65 -10.49
N LYS A 29 -11.91 7.56 -10.11
CA LYS A 29 -10.47 7.25 -10.02
C LYS A 29 -10.18 6.62 -8.66
N THR A 30 -9.35 5.59 -8.65
CA THR A 30 -8.91 4.90 -7.42
C THR A 30 -7.88 5.70 -6.61
N ARG A 31 -8.03 7.02 -6.53
CA ARG A 31 -7.08 7.92 -5.85
C ARG A 31 -7.80 9.01 -5.06
N PRO A 32 -7.15 9.59 -4.06
CA PRO A 32 -7.68 10.74 -3.35
C PRO A 32 -7.94 11.93 -4.29
N ASN A 33 -8.94 12.74 -3.96
CA ASN A 33 -9.21 14.00 -4.62
C ASN A 33 -7.97 14.91 -4.59
N TRP A 34 -7.83 15.79 -5.59
CA TRP A 34 -6.65 16.63 -5.75
C TRP A 34 -6.35 17.50 -4.53
N TRP A 35 -7.35 18.01 -3.86
CA TRP A 35 -7.21 18.86 -2.67
C TRP A 35 -6.72 18.06 -1.44
N ILE A 36 -7.10 16.78 -1.27
CA ILE A 36 -6.52 15.89 -0.24
C ILE A 36 -5.01 15.71 -0.47
N ARG A 37 -4.62 15.57 -1.74
CA ARG A 37 -3.22 15.37 -2.12
C ARG A 37 -2.33 16.58 -1.86
N LEU A 38 -2.91 17.81 -1.81
CA LEU A 38 -2.18 19.01 -1.43
C LEU A 38 -1.76 18.98 0.05
N PHE A 39 -2.48 18.26 0.89
CA PHE A 39 -2.22 18.12 2.32
C PHE A 39 -1.56 16.78 2.70
N ASP A 40 -0.98 16.07 1.73
CA ASP A 40 -0.37 14.75 1.96
C ASP A 40 0.75 14.80 3.00
N PHE A 41 1.46 15.91 3.15
CA PHE A 41 2.51 16.14 4.14
C PHE A 41 2.01 16.08 5.61
N ILE A 42 0.70 16.22 5.85
CA ILE A 42 0.13 16.16 7.21
C ILE A 42 0.01 14.71 7.69
N TYR A 43 -0.33 13.79 6.80
CA TYR A 43 -0.64 12.40 7.17
C TYR A 43 0.33 11.36 6.62
N LEU A 44 1.16 11.68 5.62
CA LEU A 44 2.22 10.82 5.16
C LEU A 44 3.47 11.00 6.04
N LYS A 45 3.83 9.95 6.77
CA LYS A 45 5.03 9.98 7.60
C LYS A 45 6.27 9.66 6.76
N ARG A 46 7.26 10.53 6.82
CA ARG A 46 8.51 10.37 6.08
C ARG A 46 9.70 10.56 7.02
N GLY A 47 10.62 9.58 7.01
CA GLY A 47 11.87 9.63 7.74
C GLY A 47 12.87 10.64 7.13
N LYS A 48 13.85 11.04 7.93
CA LYS A 48 14.93 11.94 7.49
C LYS A 48 15.63 11.38 6.25
N GLY A 49 15.86 12.21 5.24
CA GLY A 49 16.58 11.83 4.02
C GLY A 49 15.84 10.86 3.11
N SER A 50 14.56 10.53 3.41
CA SER A 50 13.76 9.71 2.51
C SER A 50 13.35 10.46 1.24
N VAL A 51 13.30 9.75 0.12
CA VAL A 51 12.98 10.32 -1.19
C VAL A 51 11.81 9.54 -1.84
N ILE A 52 10.83 10.25 -2.33
CA ILE A 52 9.81 9.74 -3.25
C ILE A 52 9.92 10.57 -4.51
N TYR A 53 10.26 9.95 -5.64
CA TYR A 53 10.41 10.67 -6.91
C TYR A 53 9.08 11.26 -7.39
N ARG A 54 9.15 12.33 -8.22
CA ARG A 54 7.97 13.12 -8.60
C ARG A 54 6.96 12.36 -9.44
N SER A 55 7.42 11.41 -10.24
CA SER A 55 6.59 10.55 -11.11
C SER A 55 5.90 9.41 -10.35
N VAL A 56 6.21 9.20 -9.06
CA VAL A 56 5.56 8.16 -8.25
C VAL A 56 4.08 8.49 -8.08
N ARG A 57 3.24 7.53 -8.46
CA ARG A 57 1.80 7.60 -8.24
C ARG A 57 1.49 7.32 -6.77
N LYS A 58 0.90 8.31 -6.09
CA LYS A 58 0.51 8.24 -4.68
C LYS A 58 -1.01 8.13 -4.57
N ASP A 59 -1.52 6.89 -4.49
CA ASP A 59 -2.92 6.60 -4.18
C ASP A 59 -3.02 6.34 -2.66
N LEU A 60 -2.68 7.36 -1.87
CA LEU A 60 -2.49 7.30 -0.43
C LEU A 60 -3.55 8.15 0.30
N PRO A 61 -4.80 7.65 0.44
CA PRO A 61 -5.80 8.33 1.25
C PRO A 61 -5.48 8.26 2.76
N PRO A 62 -5.97 9.22 3.57
CA PRO A 62 -5.71 9.27 5.01
C PRO A 62 -6.46 8.23 5.84
N PHE A 63 -7.12 7.25 5.22
CA PHE A 63 -7.86 6.19 5.93
C PHE A 63 -6.94 5.21 6.66
N ASN A 64 -5.81 4.89 6.04
CA ASN A 64 -4.80 3.97 6.53
C ASN A 64 -3.46 4.69 6.65
N ARG A 65 -2.56 4.09 7.43
CA ARG A 65 -1.23 4.66 7.65
C ARG A 65 -0.35 4.47 6.42
N PHE A 66 0.47 5.48 6.18
CA PHE A 66 1.63 5.39 5.31
C PHE A 66 2.86 5.85 6.08
N SER A 67 3.94 5.08 5.97
CA SER A 67 5.26 5.52 6.47
C SER A 67 6.38 5.05 5.55
N LEU A 68 7.34 5.94 5.33
CA LEU A 68 8.60 5.67 4.63
C LEU A 68 9.75 5.98 5.59
N GLY A 69 10.61 5.02 5.84
CA GLY A 69 11.72 5.10 6.77
C GLY A 69 12.83 6.07 6.33
N LYS A 70 13.82 6.25 7.19
CA LYS A 70 14.97 7.14 6.95
C LYS A 70 15.82 6.62 5.80
N TYR A 71 16.28 7.55 4.95
CA TYR A 71 17.17 7.26 3.81
C TYR A 71 16.63 6.18 2.85
N SER A 72 15.31 5.95 2.86
CA SER A 72 14.64 5.05 1.93
C SER A 72 14.19 5.81 0.69
N VAL A 73 14.13 5.12 -0.44
CA VAL A 73 13.79 5.73 -1.72
C VAL A 73 12.69 4.94 -2.43
N VAL A 74 11.77 5.67 -3.07
CA VAL A 74 10.81 5.13 -4.03
C VAL A 74 11.09 5.77 -5.39
N GLU A 75 11.51 4.94 -6.35
CA GLU A 75 11.95 5.39 -7.67
C GLU A 75 10.78 5.64 -8.62
N ASP A 76 11.12 6.23 -9.77
CA ASP A 76 10.18 6.71 -10.78
C ASP A 76 9.15 5.68 -11.24
N PHE A 77 7.98 6.19 -11.60
CA PHE A 77 6.85 5.45 -12.16
C PHE A 77 6.28 4.33 -11.26
N SER A 78 6.74 4.26 -10.01
CA SER A 78 6.16 3.34 -9.02
C SER A 78 4.78 3.81 -8.57
N CYS A 79 3.96 2.88 -8.10
CA CYS A 79 2.64 3.13 -7.52
C CYS A 79 2.62 2.69 -6.06
N LEU A 80 2.26 3.60 -5.17
CA LEU A 80 2.01 3.33 -3.76
C LEU A 80 0.53 3.49 -3.47
N ASN A 81 -0.10 2.45 -2.93
CA ASN A 81 -1.53 2.44 -2.63
C ASN A 81 -1.80 1.85 -1.24
N ASN A 82 -2.36 2.65 -0.34
CA ASN A 82 -2.81 2.22 1.00
C ASN A 82 -4.34 2.25 1.16
N ALA A 83 -5.10 2.32 0.08
CA ALA A 83 -6.56 2.49 0.16
C ALA A 83 -7.24 1.34 0.93
N VAL A 84 -6.71 0.14 0.87
CA VAL A 84 -7.30 -1.07 1.48
C VAL A 84 -6.53 -1.57 2.71
N GLY A 85 -5.41 -0.96 3.07
CA GLY A 85 -4.64 -1.32 4.26
C GLY A 85 -3.38 -0.50 4.44
N ASP A 86 -2.79 -0.54 5.63
CA ASP A 86 -1.58 0.19 5.97
C ASP A 86 -0.42 -0.19 5.05
N LEU A 87 0.43 0.78 4.74
CA LEU A 87 1.66 0.59 3.97
C LEU A 87 2.82 1.18 4.75
N THR A 88 3.71 0.32 5.25
CA THR A 88 4.89 0.72 6.00
C THR A 88 6.17 0.24 5.31
N ILE A 89 7.14 1.12 5.18
CA ILE A 89 8.44 0.86 4.57
C ILE A 89 9.51 1.30 5.57
N GLY A 90 10.42 0.41 5.92
CA GLY A 90 11.48 0.64 6.89
C GLY A 90 12.60 1.55 6.40
N ASP A 91 13.66 1.64 7.20
CA ASP A 91 14.82 2.48 6.95
C ASP A 91 15.76 1.85 5.88
N TYR A 92 16.48 2.69 5.12
CA TYR A 92 17.47 2.27 4.12
C TYR A 92 16.93 1.31 3.04
N THR A 93 15.62 1.33 2.79
CA THR A 93 14.93 0.45 1.85
C THR A 93 14.78 1.12 0.50
N ARG A 94 15.02 0.37 -0.56
CA ARG A 94 14.88 0.82 -1.94
C ARG A 94 13.71 0.14 -2.63
N ILE A 95 12.77 0.93 -3.08
CA ILE A 95 11.70 0.52 -3.98
C ILE A 95 12.11 0.98 -5.39
N GLY A 96 12.54 0.04 -6.22
CA GLY A 96 13.07 0.32 -7.55
C GLY A 96 12.02 0.86 -8.53
N LEU A 97 12.44 1.04 -9.75
CA LEU A 97 11.64 1.63 -10.83
C LEU A 97 10.38 0.81 -11.15
N ARG A 98 9.24 1.48 -11.35
CA ARG A 98 7.96 0.88 -11.81
C ARG A 98 7.38 -0.20 -10.88
N ASN A 99 7.67 -0.15 -9.60
CA ASN A 99 7.07 -1.08 -8.65
C ASN A 99 5.61 -0.72 -8.35
N THR A 100 4.79 -1.75 -8.11
CA THR A 100 3.40 -1.59 -7.67
C THR A 100 3.24 -2.16 -6.27
N ILE A 101 2.93 -1.30 -5.30
CA ILE A 101 2.84 -1.66 -3.87
C ILE A 101 1.43 -1.33 -3.37
N ILE A 102 0.62 -2.38 -3.09
CA ILE A 102 -0.78 -2.25 -2.67
C ILE A 102 -0.97 -2.88 -1.28
N GLY A 103 -1.21 -2.06 -0.26
CA GLY A 103 -1.41 -2.51 1.12
C GLY A 103 -2.59 -3.48 1.32
N PRO A 104 -2.64 -4.15 2.48
CA PRO A 104 -1.75 -4.00 3.63
C PRO A 104 -0.36 -4.62 3.44
N ILE A 105 0.69 -3.85 3.67
CA ILE A 105 2.07 -4.31 3.47
C ILE A 105 2.99 -3.72 4.56
N ASN A 106 3.86 -4.56 5.08
CA ASN A 106 4.96 -4.16 5.95
C ASN A 106 6.29 -4.57 5.31
N ILE A 107 7.12 -3.60 4.93
CA ILE A 107 8.47 -3.81 4.39
C ILE A 107 9.46 -3.35 5.46
N GLY A 108 10.39 -4.22 5.80
CA GLY A 108 11.45 -3.99 6.79
C GLY A 108 12.54 -3.03 6.33
N ASN A 109 13.64 -3.05 7.05
CA ASN A 109 14.82 -2.22 6.79
C ASN A 109 15.77 -2.89 5.80
N HIS A 110 16.55 -2.08 5.06
CA HIS A 110 17.56 -2.58 4.11
C HIS A 110 17.00 -3.50 3.02
N VAL A 111 15.71 -3.43 2.74
CA VAL A 111 15.08 -4.21 1.66
C VAL A 111 15.38 -3.58 0.31
N ASN A 112 15.62 -4.41 -0.69
CA ASN A 112 15.84 -3.98 -2.07
C ASN A 112 14.84 -4.67 -2.99
N LEU A 113 13.82 -3.94 -3.44
CA LEU A 113 12.93 -4.38 -4.52
C LEU A 113 13.51 -3.87 -5.85
N ALA A 114 13.86 -4.78 -6.75
CA ALA A 114 14.34 -4.43 -8.09
C ALA A 114 13.20 -3.81 -8.93
N GLN A 115 13.36 -3.72 -10.24
CA GLN A 115 12.41 -3.07 -11.14
C GLN A 115 11.18 -3.94 -11.41
N ASN A 116 10.03 -3.30 -11.64
CA ASN A 116 8.77 -3.97 -12.01
C ASN A 116 8.30 -5.04 -11.01
N VAL A 117 8.61 -4.91 -9.74
CA VAL A 117 8.10 -5.83 -8.71
C VAL A 117 6.67 -5.41 -8.33
N THR A 118 5.78 -6.38 -8.24
CA THR A 118 4.43 -6.18 -7.70
C THR A 118 4.32 -6.84 -6.33
N VAL A 119 3.95 -6.05 -5.32
CA VAL A 119 3.60 -6.55 -3.99
C VAL A 119 2.17 -6.13 -3.69
N THR A 120 1.30 -7.10 -3.47
CA THR A 120 -0.11 -6.81 -3.20
C THR A 120 -0.62 -7.56 -1.99
N GLY A 121 -1.29 -6.85 -1.09
CA GLY A 121 -2.06 -7.44 0.01
C GLY A 121 -3.55 -7.59 -0.31
N LEU A 122 -3.97 -7.37 -1.55
CA LEU A 122 -5.37 -7.35 -1.99
C LEU A 122 -5.65 -8.45 -3.00
N ASN A 123 -6.80 -9.14 -2.83
CA ASN A 123 -7.42 -10.00 -3.83
C ASN A 123 -8.86 -9.55 -4.10
N HIS A 124 -9.33 -9.73 -5.34
CA HIS A 124 -10.76 -9.69 -5.65
C HIS A 124 -11.41 -11.02 -5.28
N ASN A 125 -12.62 -10.95 -4.69
CA ASN A 125 -13.42 -12.15 -4.44
C ASN A 125 -14.09 -12.55 -5.77
N TYR A 126 -14.14 -13.87 -6.04
CA TYR A 126 -14.62 -14.41 -7.32
C TYR A 126 -15.36 -15.75 -7.16
N GLN A 127 -15.63 -16.17 -5.92
CA GLN A 127 -16.15 -17.51 -5.62
C GLN A 127 -17.63 -17.68 -5.98
N ASP A 128 -18.38 -16.59 -6.04
CA ASP A 128 -19.80 -16.60 -6.38
C ASP A 128 -19.96 -16.48 -7.91
N ALA A 129 -20.29 -17.62 -8.56
CA ALA A 129 -20.44 -17.69 -10.01
C ALA A 129 -21.65 -16.90 -10.55
N GLU A 130 -22.62 -16.55 -9.69
CA GLU A 130 -23.83 -15.83 -10.06
C GLU A 130 -23.67 -14.30 -9.99
N LYS A 131 -22.52 -13.83 -9.49
CA LYS A 131 -22.23 -12.40 -9.37
C LYS A 131 -21.03 -11.97 -10.21
N MET A 132 -21.07 -10.75 -10.70
CA MET A 132 -19.90 -10.14 -11.33
C MET A 132 -18.77 -10.02 -10.31
N ILE A 133 -17.50 -10.15 -10.74
CA ILE A 133 -16.34 -10.11 -9.83
C ILE A 133 -16.26 -8.76 -9.09
N ASP A 134 -16.60 -7.65 -9.75
CA ASP A 134 -16.58 -6.31 -9.16
C ASP A 134 -17.66 -6.09 -8.08
N GLU A 135 -18.73 -6.91 -8.08
CA GLU A 135 -19.80 -6.88 -7.09
C GLU A 135 -19.47 -7.69 -5.83
N GLN A 136 -18.51 -8.62 -5.91
CA GLN A 136 -18.14 -9.50 -4.81
C GLN A 136 -17.18 -8.86 -3.79
N GLY A 137 -16.68 -7.66 -4.11
CA GLY A 137 -15.75 -6.92 -3.24
C GLY A 137 -14.34 -7.49 -3.24
N VAL A 138 -13.59 -7.18 -2.19
CA VAL A 138 -12.17 -7.54 -2.06
C VAL A 138 -11.89 -8.14 -0.69
N SER A 139 -10.90 -9.02 -0.63
CA SER A 139 -10.28 -9.53 0.59
C SER A 139 -8.84 -9.04 0.69
N THR A 140 -8.32 -8.92 1.91
CA THR A 140 -6.94 -8.49 2.14
C THR A 140 -6.24 -9.40 3.12
N LEU A 141 -4.99 -9.78 2.79
CA LEU A 141 -4.07 -10.47 3.67
C LEU A 141 -2.75 -9.69 3.70
N PRO A 142 -2.21 -9.36 4.88
CA PRO A 142 -0.97 -8.59 4.98
C PRO A 142 0.20 -9.33 4.33
N VAL A 143 1.00 -8.59 3.54
CA VAL A 143 2.31 -9.07 3.10
C VAL A 143 3.37 -8.52 4.05
N VAL A 144 4.28 -9.38 4.49
CA VAL A 144 5.42 -9.02 5.33
C VAL A 144 6.71 -9.32 4.58
N ILE A 145 7.55 -8.30 4.42
CA ILE A 145 8.92 -8.46 3.91
C ILE A 145 9.84 -8.04 5.05
N GLU A 146 10.55 -9.00 5.61
CA GLU A 146 11.44 -8.72 6.74
C GLU A 146 12.71 -7.96 6.31
N ASP A 147 13.61 -7.70 7.25
CA ASP A 147 14.85 -6.94 7.00
C ASP A 147 15.79 -7.67 6.05
N ASP A 148 16.56 -6.88 5.28
CA ASP A 148 17.65 -7.38 4.44
C ASP A 148 17.21 -8.39 3.38
N VAL A 149 16.03 -8.17 2.77
CA VAL A 149 15.48 -8.98 1.69
C VAL A 149 15.78 -8.35 0.33
N TRP A 150 16.16 -9.18 -0.63
CA TRP A 150 16.25 -8.77 -2.03
C TRP A 150 15.21 -9.48 -2.89
N VAL A 151 14.39 -8.70 -3.59
CA VAL A 151 13.42 -9.23 -4.57
C VAL A 151 13.88 -8.84 -5.97
N GLY A 152 14.14 -9.85 -6.79
CA GLY A 152 14.56 -9.71 -8.18
C GLY A 152 13.48 -9.11 -9.06
N ALA A 153 13.88 -8.52 -10.18
CA ALA A 153 13.00 -7.80 -11.10
C ALA A 153 11.86 -8.69 -11.66
N ASN A 154 10.72 -8.04 -11.97
CA ASN A 154 9.52 -8.69 -12.52
C ASN A 154 8.89 -9.76 -11.62
N SER A 155 9.19 -9.77 -10.33
CA SER A 155 8.58 -10.71 -9.38
C SER A 155 7.23 -10.20 -8.87
N VAL A 156 6.37 -11.13 -8.47
CA VAL A 156 5.06 -10.85 -7.87
C VAL A 156 4.98 -11.51 -6.50
N ILE A 157 4.65 -10.72 -5.47
CA ILE A 157 4.44 -11.19 -4.10
C ILE A 157 2.94 -11.05 -3.79
N LEU A 158 2.29 -12.17 -3.54
CA LEU A 158 0.85 -12.27 -3.37
C LEU A 158 0.40 -12.04 -1.92
N PRO A 159 -0.90 -11.81 -1.68
CA PRO A 159 -1.44 -11.55 -0.34
C PRO A 159 -1.15 -12.69 0.65
N GLY A 160 -0.77 -12.31 1.88
CA GLY A 160 -0.49 -13.25 2.97
C GLY A 160 0.94 -13.80 3.01
N VAL A 161 1.78 -13.49 2.01
CA VAL A 161 3.16 -13.94 1.96
C VAL A 161 4.01 -13.24 3.02
N THR A 162 4.88 -14.01 3.66
CA THR A 162 5.99 -13.50 4.49
C THR A 162 7.32 -13.90 3.87
N LEU A 163 8.11 -12.90 3.46
CA LEU A 163 9.51 -13.10 3.06
C LEU A 163 10.39 -12.92 4.30
N GLY A 164 11.01 -14.00 4.74
CA GLY A 164 11.86 -14.01 5.93
C GLY A 164 13.16 -13.22 5.73
N LYS A 165 13.74 -12.79 6.85
CA LYS A 165 14.96 -12.00 6.88
C LYS A 165 16.08 -12.61 6.04
N HIS A 166 16.81 -11.75 5.33
CA HIS A 166 18.00 -12.12 4.55
C HIS A 166 17.71 -13.10 3.40
N CYS A 167 16.46 -13.20 2.93
CA CYS A 167 16.15 -14.05 1.79
C CYS A 167 16.28 -13.31 0.45
N VAL A 168 16.43 -14.08 -0.62
CA VAL A 168 16.48 -13.61 -2.01
C VAL A 168 15.36 -14.27 -2.79
N VAL A 169 14.55 -13.46 -3.46
CA VAL A 169 13.57 -13.91 -4.44
C VAL A 169 14.17 -13.73 -5.84
N ALA A 170 14.28 -14.82 -6.60
CA ALA A 170 14.80 -14.75 -7.97
C ALA A 170 13.90 -13.88 -8.87
N ALA A 171 14.49 -13.25 -9.87
CA ALA A 171 13.75 -12.45 -10.83
C ALA A 171 12.68 -13.29 -11.57
N GLY A 172 11.52 -12.67 -11.84
CA GLY A 172 10.40 -13.33 -12.53
C GLY A 172 9.61 -14.32 -11.68
N SER A 173 9.85 -14.39 -10.36
CA SER A 173 9.14 -15.30 -9.47
C SER A 173 7.73 -14.84 -9.14
N VAL A 174 6.81 -15.78 -8.94
CA VAL A 174 5.53 -15.55 -8.26
C VAL A 174 5.58 -16.28 -6.93
N VAL A 175 5.44 -15.54 -5.83
CA VAL A 175 5.45 -16.06 -4.45
C VAL A 175 4.03 -15.97 -3.89
N SER A 176 3.47 -17.13 -3.49
CA SER A 176 2.09 -17.28 -2.99
C SER A 176 2.04 -18.10 -1.69
#